data_1e4364400af94ae46b057121613392a2
#
_entry.id   1e4364400af94ae46b057121613392a2
#
_cell.length_a   1.000
_cell.length_b   1.000
_cell.length_c   1.000
_cell.angle_alpha   90.00
_cell.angle_beta   90.00
_cell.angle_gamma   90.00
#
_symmetry.space_group_name_H-M   'P 1'
#
loop_
_entity.id
_entity.type
_entity.pdbx_description
1 polymer ?
#
loop_
_entity_poly.entity_id
_entity_poly.type
_entity_poly.pdbx_seq_one_letter_code
_entity_poly.pdbx_strand_id
1 'polypeptide(L)'
;MVHQFKNNGYDIVLDVNSGAIHVVDDVTYDVIALFEDHSREEIIAQLQSRYPEQEIAEAIEETEQLKEQGDLFTEDAYEQKIFDFKKRPTVVKALCLHIAHDCNLACRYCFAEEGEYHGRRALMDFETGKKALDFLIANSGSRRNLEVD
;
A
#
# COMPACT_ATOMS: atom_id res chain seq x y z
N MET A 1 -0.19 1.87 -13.11
CA MET A 1 0.85 2.89 -12.71
C MET A 1 2.08 2.17 -12.24
N VAL A 2 3.21 2.43 -12.88
CA VAL A 2 4.52 1.84 -12.53
C VAL A 2 5.36 2.89 -11.81
N HIS A 3 5.97 2.51 -10.71
CA HIS A 3 6.85 3.37 -9.92
C HIS A 3 8.26 2.78 -9.89
N GLN A 4 9.24 3.55 -10.34
CA GLN A 4 10.64 3.14 -10.41
C GLN A 4 11.49 3.91 -9.40
N PHE A 5 12.36 3.22 -8.68
CA PHE A 5 13.29 3.85 -7.74
C PHE A 5 14.53 2.98 -7.50
N LYS A 6 15.61 3.62 -7.05
CA LYS A 6 16.86 2.93 -6.68
C LYS A 6 17.02 2.93 -5.17
N ASN A 7 17.33 1.76 -4.60
CA ASN A 7 17.55 1.62 -3.17
C ASN A 7 18.65 0.57 -2.88
N ASN A 8 19.62 0.93 -2.05
CA ASN A 8 20.72 0.07 -1.63
C ASN A 8 21.48 -0.62 -2.80
N GLY A 9 21.61 0.05 -3.94
CA GLY A 9 22.28 -0.47 -5.13
C GLY A 9 21.42 -1.38 -6.01
N TYR A 10 20.13 -1.49 -5.73
CA TYR A 10 19.16 -2.21 -6.56
C TYR A 10 18.26 -1.25 -7.32
N ASP A 11 17.97 -1.58 -8.55
CA ASP A 11 16.96 -0.95 -9.38
C ASP A 11 15.63 -1.67 -9.18
N ILE A 12 14.65 -0.96 -8.64
CA ILE A 12 13.38 -1.53 -8.20
C ILE A 12 12.24 -0.93 -9.00
N VAL A 13 11.35 -1.79 -9.46
CA VAL A 13 10.14 -1.44 -10.18
C VAL A 13 8.94 -2.00 -9.43
N LEU A 14 8.00 -1.14 -9.09
CA LEU A 14 6.74 -1.49 -8.42
C LEU A 14 5.57 -1.20 -9.36
N ASP A 15 4.79 -2.20 -9.70
CA ASP A 15 3.45 -1.97 -10.26
C ASP A 15 2.44 -1.78 -9.13
N VAL A 16 1.89 -0.56 -9.05
CA VAL A 16 1.01 -0.16 -7.95
C VAL A 16 -0.33 -0.91 -7.97
N ASN A 17 -0.81 -1.30 -9.15
CA ASN A 17 -2.11 -1.93 -9.31
C ASN A 17 -2.09 -3.43 -9.03
N SER A 18 -1.06 -4.15 -9.50
CA SER A 18 -0.87 -5.57 -9.17
C SER A 18 -0.23 -5.78 -7.79
N GLY A 19 0.58 -4.80 -7.34
CA GLY A 19 1.42 -4.92 -6.14
C GLY A 19 2.71 -5.71 -6.39
N ALA A 20 3.03 -6.07 -7.64
CA ALA A 20 4.24 -6.78 -7.99
C ALA A 20 5.47 -5.88 -7.85
N ILE A 21 6.57 -6.45 -7.34
CA ILE A 21 7.84 -5.77 -7.16
C ILE A 21 8.92 -6.57 -7.88
N HIS A 22 9.65 -5.89 -8.78
CA HIS A 22 10.72 -6.48 -9.55
C HIS A 22 12.05 -5.80 -9.21
N VAL A 23 13.11 -6.59 -9.09
CA VAL A 23 14.48 -6.09 -9.07
C VAL A 23 15.04 -6.37 -10.44
N VAL A 24 15.45 -5.33 -11.14
CA VAL A 24 15.88 -5.38 -12.54
C VAL A 24 17.30 -4.86 -12.69
N ASP A 25 17.91 -5.11 -13.84
CA ASP A 25 19.17 -4.49 -14.22
C ASP A 25 18.98 -3.07 -14.81
N ASP A 26 20.09 -2.38 -15.05
CA ASP A 26 20.07 -1.01 -15.55
C ASP A 26 19.38 -0.89 -16.92
N VAL A 27 19.56 -1.87 -17.83
CA VAL A 27 18.96 -1.83 -19.16
C VAL A 27 17.45 -2.01 -19.09
N THR A 28 16.97 -2.98 -18.32
CA THR A 28 15.54 -3.22 -18.12
C THR A 28 14.88 -2.04 -17.40
N TYR A 29 15.57 -1.43 -16.44
CA TYR A 29 15.09 -0.23 -15.75
C TYR A 29 14.87 0.94 -16.71
N ASP A 30 15.83 1.20 -17.62
CA ASP A 30 15.72 2.26 -18.61
C ASP A 30 14.67 1.93 -19.70
N VAL A 31 14.54 0.67 -20.11
CA VAL A 31 13.50 0.20 -21.04
C VAL A 31 12.11 0.44 -20.44
N ILE A 32 11.86 0.03 -19.20
CA ILE A 32 10.57 0.21 -18.53
C ILE A 32 10.18 1.69 -18.44
N ALA A 33 11.15 2.59 -18.25
CA ALA A 33 10.90 4.03 -18.21
C ALA A 33 10.35 4.61 -19.53
N LEU A 34 10.60 3.95 -20.64
CA LEU A 34 10.19 4.39 -21.98
C LEU A 34 9.01 3.57 -22.55
N PHE A 35 8.69 2.46 -21.93
CA PHE A 35 7.86 1.40 -22.51
C PHE A 35 6.43 1.80 -22.86
N GLU A 36 5.80 2.68 -22.05
CA GLU A 36 4.40 3.10 -22.30
C GLU A 36 4.29 4.15 -23.43
N ASP A 37 5.31 4.98 -23.60
CA ASP A 37 5.23 6.17 -24.44
C ASP A 37 5.96 6.02 -25.79
N HIS A 38 6.74 4.94 -25.98
CA HIS A 38 7.60 4.77 -27.16
C HIS A 38 7.44 3.39 -27.80
N SER A 39 7.60 3.35 -29.11
CA SER A 39 7.68 2.07 -29.86
C SER A 39 9.00 1.35 -29.61
N ARG A 40 9.04 0.04 -29.92
CA ARG A 40 10.26 -0.79 -29.81
C ARG A 40 11.45 -0.15 -30.51
N GLU A 41 11.24 0.38 -31.73
CA GLU A 41 12.27 1.00 -32.54
C GLU A 41 12.79 2.30 -31.90
N GLU A 42 11.90 3.09 -31.31
CA GLU A 42 12.26 4.33 -30.61
C GLU A 42 13.03 4.05 -29.32
N ILE A 43 12.65 3.03 -28.56
CA ILE A 43 13.38 2.60 -27.34
C ILE A 43 14.81 2.18 -27.71
N ILE A 44 14.96 1.32 -28.75
CA ILE A 44 16.27 0.89 -29.24
C ILE A 44 17.10 2.10 -29.69
N ALA A 45 16.54 3.01 -30.48
CA ALA A 45 17.23 4.20 -30.95
C ALA A 45 17.72 5.11 -29.84
N GLN A 46 16.95 5.24 -28.76
CA GLN A 46 17.32 6.08 -27.59
C GLN A 46 18.40 5.43 -26.72
N LEU A 47 18.35 4.11 -26.54
CA LEU A 47 19.22 3.40 -25.60
C LEU A 47 20.48 2.79 -26.26
N GLN A 48 20.56 2.65 -27.57
CA GLN A 48 21.70 2.05 -28.28
C GLN A 48 23.05 2.74 -28.05
N SER A 49 23.07 3.98 -27.57
CA SER A 49 24.30 4.68 -27.20
C SER A 49 24.88 4.21 -25.85
N ARG A 50 24.08 3.51 -25.04
CA ARG A 50 24.45 3.06 -23.69
C ARG A 50 24.52 1.53 -23.58
N TYR A 51 23.69 0.82 -24.32
CA TYR A 51 23.54 -0.62 -24.26
C TYR A 51 23.60 -1.26 -25.64
N PRO A 52 24.08 -2.53 -25.77
CA PRO A 52 23.98 -3.31 -27.00
C PRO A 52 22.52 -3.48 -27.43
N GLU A 53 22.24 -3.40 -28.70
CA GLU A 53 20.88 -3.57 -29.27
C GLU A 53 20.22 -4.88 -28.83
N GLN A 54 21.00 -5.97 -28.74
CA GLN A 54 20.50 -7.27 -28.33
C GLN A 54 19.99 -7.24 -26.87
N GLU A 55 20.72 -6.61 -25.93
CA GLU A 55 20.31 -6.50 -24.55
C GLU A 55 19.04 -5.65 -24.40
N ILE A 56 18.92 -4.57 -25.18
CA ILE A 56 17.71 -3.74 -25.21
C ILE A 56 16.52 -4.56 -25.72
N ALA A 57 16.72 -5.37 -26.78
CA ALA A 57 15.67 -6.19 -27.36
C ALA A 57 15.19 -7.28 -26.38
N GLU A 58 16.12 -7.93 -25.65
CA GLU A 58 15.81 -8.92 -24.61
C GLU A 58 15.04 -8.26 -23.46
N ALA A 59 15.46 -7.09 -22.97
CA ALA A 59 14.77 -6.36 -21.92
C ALA A 59 13.34 -5.91 -22.33
N ILE A 60 13.13 -5.55 -23.59
CA ILE A 60 11.79 -5.25 -24.10
C ILE A 60 10.91 -6.50 -24.07
N GLU A 61 11.43 -7.66 -24.52
CA GLU A 61 10.70 -8.92 -24.52
C GLU A 61 10.33 -9.39 -23.10
N GLU A 62 11.24 -9.25 -22.13
CA GLU A 62 10.96 -9.54 -20.73
C GLU A 62 9.88 -8.59 -20.17
N THR A 63 9.94 -7.30 -20.50
CA THR A 63 8.93 -6.30 -20.10
C THR A 63 7.55 -6.63 -20.68
N GLU A 64 7.50 -7.05 -21.97
CA GLU A 64 6.27 -7.50 -22.62
C GLU A 64 5.69 -8.74 -21.91
N GLN A 65 6.53 -9.72 -21.56
CA GLN A 65 6.10 -10.91 -20.82
C GLN A 65 5.52 -10.58 -19.44
N LEU A 66 6.15 -9.68 -18.67
CA LEU A 66 5.63 -9.25 -17.38
C LEU A 66 4.28 -8.53 -17.52
N LYS A 67 4.10 -7.75 -18.58
CA LYS A 67 2.82 -7.11 -18.90
C LYS A 67 1.74 -8.13 -19.25
N GLU A 68 2.05 -9.14 -20.06
CA GLU A 68 1.11 -10.21 -20.42
C GLU A 68 0.71 -11.07 -19.20
N GLN A 69 1.63 -11.28 -18.25
CA GLN A 69 1.38 -12.01 -17.03
C GLN A 69 0.54 -11.20 -16.02
N GLY A 70 0.38 -9.90 -16.25
CA GLY A 70 -0.34 -9.01 -15.33
C GLY A 70 0.47 -8.59 -14.10
N ASP A 71 1.81 -8.61 -14.21
CA ASP A 71 2.73 -8.23 -13.14
C ASP A 71 3.36 -6.85 -13.38
N LEU A 72 3.16 -6.27 -14.57
CA LEU A 72 3.66 -4.94 -14.91
C LEU A 72 2.68 -4.21 -15.85
N PHE A 73 2.58 -2.88 -15.74
CA PHE A 73 1.68 -2.02 -16.51
C PHE A 73 0.20 -2.45 -16.43
N THR A 74 -0.22 -2.88 -15.24
CA THR A 74 -1.57 -3.35 -15.01
C THR A 74 -2.59 -2.21 -14.92
N GLU A 75 -3.82 -2.49 -15.33
CA GLU A 75 -4.93 -1.55 -15.18
C GLU A 75 -5.45 -1.51 -13.75
N ASP A 76 -5.96 -0.36 -13.32
CA ASP A 76 -6.63 -0.21 -12.02
C ASP A 76 -8.01 -0.88 -12.05
N ALA A 77 -8.06 -2.15 -11.62
CA ALA A 77 -9.30 -2.90 -11.49
C ALA A 77 -10.27 -2.33 -10.43
N TYR A 78 -9.81 -1.42 -9.59
CA TYR A 78 -10.60 -0.83 -8.50
C TYR A 78 -11.17 0.55 -8.83
N GLU A 79 -10.69 1.24 -9.85
CA GLU A 79 -11.14 2.58 -10.21
C GLU A 79 -12.66 2.65 -10.38
N GLN A 80 -13.24 1.69 -11.11
CA GLN A 80 -14.69 1.63 -11.32
C GLN A 80 -15.45 1.22 -10.05
N LYS A 81 -14.81 0.57 -9.08
CA LYS A 81 -15.43 0.10 -7.83
C LYS A 81 -15.43 1.13 -6.71
N ILE A 82 -14.69 2.23 -6.84
CA ILE A 82 -14.59 3.29 -5.81
C ILE A 82 -15.96 3.84 -5.45
N PHE A 83 -16.85 4.02 -6.42
CA PHE A 83 -18.21 4.51 -6.17
C PHE A 83 -19.08 3.50 -5.42
N ASP A 84 -18.84 2.20 -5.57
CA ASP A 84 -19.59 1.16 -4.87
C ASP A 84 -19.17 1.06 -3.40
N PHE A 85 -17.92 1.35 -3.07
CA PHE A 85 -17.49 1.44 -1.66
C PHE A 85 -18.21 2.53 -0.88
N LYS A 86 -18.50 3.68 -1.52
CA LYS A 86 -19.24 4.78 -0.89
C LYS A 86 -20.72 4.44 -0.64
N LYS A 87 -21.29 3.47 -1.33
CA LYS A 87 -22.68 3.04 -1.19
C LYS A 87 -22.88 1.93 -0.15
N ARG A 88 -21.79 1.33 0.36
CA ARG A 88 -21.89 0.27 1.37
C ARG A 88 -22.34 0.86 2.69
N PRO A 89 -23.29 0.22 3.41
CA PRO A 89 -23.65 0.66 4.75
C PRO A 89 -22.42 0.56 5.64
N THR A 90 -22.12 1.65 6.35
CA THR A 90 -21.02 1.68 7.32
C THR A 90 -21.44 0.86 8.53
N VAL A 91 -20.78 -0.25 8.79
CA VAL A 91 -20.98 -1.07 9.97
C VAL A 91 -19.68 -1.14 10.78
N VAL A 92 -19.79 -0.99 12.09
CA VAL A 92 -18.65 -1.06 13.00
C VAL A 92 -18.30 -2.54 13.22
N LYS A 93 -17.01 -2.89 13.04
CA LYS A 93 -16.52 -4.25 13.24
C LYS A 93 -15.75 -4.39 14.56
N ALA A 94 -15.00 -3.35 14.91
CA ALA A 94 -14.04 -3.38 16.01
C ALA A 94 -14.01 -2.04 16.73
N LEU A 95 -13.64 -2.07 18.00
CA LEU A 95 -13.26 -0.91 18.81
C LEU A 95 -11.89 -1.14 19.40
N CYS A 96 -11.08 -0.11 19.41
CA CYS A 96 -9.88 -0.04 20.25
C CYS A 96 -10.20 0.85 21.45
N LEU A 97 -10.08 0.30 22.65
CA LEU A 97 -10.43 0.98 23.88
C LEU A 97 -9.17 1.30 24.70
N HIS A 98 -8.86 2.57 24.85
CA HIS A 98 -7.79 3.01 25.75
C HIS A 98 -8.30 2.98 27.20
N ILE A 99 -8.19 1.83 27.85
CA ILE A 99 -8.72 1.61 29.19
C ILE A 99 -7.95 2.34 30.30
N ALA A 100 -6.70 2.71 30.01
CA ALA A 100 -5.86 3.44 30.95
C ALA A 100 -4.98 4.46 30.23
N HIS A 101 -4.97 5.69 30.73
CA HIS A 101 -4.01 6.73 30.43
C HIS A 101 -3.06 6.91 31.63
N ASP A 102 -2.50 5.81 32.10
CA ASP A 102 -1.60 5.77 33.23
C ASP A 102 -0.55 4.66 33.00
N CYS A 103 0.55 5.04 32.35
CA CYS A 103 1.64 4.14 32.01
C CYS A 103 2.84 4.41 32.93
N ASN A 104 3.56 3.36 33.30
CA ASN A 104 4.81 3.44 34.05
C ASN A 104 6.07 3.37 33.19
N LEU A 105 5.92 3.42 31.84
CA LEU A 105 7.02 3.42 30.88
C LEU A 105 7.16 4.81 30.25
N ALA A 106 8.38 5.17 29.86
CA ALA A 106 8.74 6.41 29.15
C ALA A 106 9.35 6.09 27.77
N CYS A 107 8.57 5.48 26.89
CA CYS A 107 9.02 5.10 25.57
C CYS A 107 9.17 6.32 24.65
N ARG A 108 10.34 6.54 24.05
CA ARG A 108 10.61 7.69 23.16
C ARG A 108 9.71 7.74 21.92
N TYR A 109 9.14 6.60 21.51
CA TYR A 109 8.25 6.45 20.38
C TYR A 109 6.77 6.33 20.78
N CYS A 110 6.43 6.69 22.02
CA CYS A 110 5.07 6.53 22.51
C CYS A 110 4.13 7.53 21.83
N PHE A 111 3.15 7.04 21.11
CA PHE A 111 2.12 7.88 20.47
C PHE A 111 1.13 8.47 21.51
N ALA A 112 1.13 7.95 22.75
CA ALA A 112 0.27 8.35 23.85
C ALA A 112 0.98 9.26 24.87
N GLU A 113 2.03 9.99 24.44
CA GLU A 113 2.76 10.95 25.29
C GLU A 113 3.14 10.36 26.67
N GLU A 114 3.86 9.24 26.66
CA GLU A 114 4.25 8.48 27.85
C GLU A 114 3.05 7.97 28.70
N GLY A 115 1.91 7.77 28.03
CA GLY A 115 0.69 7.25 28.66
C GLY A 115 -0.20 8.30 29.32
N GLU A 116 0.15 9.58 29.20
CA GLU A 116 -0.64 10.65 29.84
C GLU A 116 -1.70 11.28 28.91
N TYR A 117 -1.69 11.01 27.63
CA TYR A 117 -2.65 11.50 26.63
C TYR A 117 -3.12 12.95 26.90
N HIS A 118 -2.38 13.93 26.41
CA HIS A 118 -2.58 15.36 26.68
C HIS A 118 -2.43 15.75 28.17
N GLY A 119 -1.48 15.10 28.86
CA GLY A 119 -1.15 15.45 30.23
C GLY A 119 -2.20 15.06 31.29
N ARG A 120 -3.08 14.10 30.96
CA ARG A 120 -4.12 13.65 31.88
C ARG A 120 -4.02 12.15 32.15
N ARG A 121 -3.65 11.79 33.36
CA ARG A 121 -3.76 10.42 33.87
C ARG A 121 -5.20 10.09 34.19
N ALA A 122 -5.73 9.02 33.63
CA ALA A 122 -7.10 8.59 33.87
C ALA A 122 -7.26 7.09 33.56
N LEU A 123 -8.24 6.50 34.25
CA LEU A 123 -8.74 5.15 33.94
C LEU A 123 -10.14 5.27 33.36
N MET A 124 -10.46 4.40 32.41
CA MET A 124 -11.82 4.30 31.89
C MET A 124 -12.74 3.77 32.96
N ASP A 125 -13.86 4.45 33.20
CA ASP A 125 -14.88 3.94 34.09
C ASP A 125 -15.75 2.86 33.40
N PHE A 126 -16.44 2.08 34.23
CA PHE A 126 -17.29 1.00 33.74
C PHE A 126 -18.41 1.49 32.82
N GLU A 127 -19.00 2.65 33.13
CA GLU A 127 -20.10 3.19 32.32
C GLU A 127 -19.63 3.62 30.92
N THR A 128 -18.42 4.17 30.81
CA THR A 128 -17.81 4.52 29.52
C THR A 128 -17.54 3.27 28.71
N GLY A 129 -16.91 2.25 29.28
CA GLY A 129 -16.65 0.96 28.61
C GLY A 129 -17.94 0.27 28.18
N LYS A 130 -18.96 0.25 29.04
CA LYS A 130 -20.27 -0.30 28.73
C LYS A 130 -20.92 0.43 27.54
N LYS A 131 -20.91 1.76 27.51
CA LYS A 131 -21.45 2.56 26.40
C LYS A 131 -20.70 2.30 25.09
N ALA A 132 -19.39 2.09 25.14
CA ALA A 132 -18.60 1.75 23.97
C ALA A 132 -19.02 0.38 23.38
N LEU A 133 -19.23 -0.62 24.23
CA LEU A 133 -19.72 -1.94 23.80
C LEU A 133 -21.16 -1.89 23.27
N ASP A 134 -22.05 -1.15 23.95
CA ASP A 134 -23.41 -0.94 23.48
C ASP A 134 -23.42 -0.27 22.07
N PHE A 135 -22.55 0.71 21.87
CA PHE A 135 -22.36 1.36 20.57
C PHE A 135 -21.87 0.37 19.51
N LEU A 136 -20.85 -0.45 19.83
CA LEU A 136 -20.33 -1.47 18.90
C LEU A 136 -21.46 -2.42 18.48
N ILE A 137 -22.20 -2.96 19.43
CA ILE A 137 -23.29 -3.91 19.17
C ILE A 137 -24.39 -3.25 18.32
N ALA A 138 -24.83 -2.05 18.69
CA ALA A 138 -25.90 -1.34 17.99
C ALA A 138 -25.55 -0.97 16.53
N ASN A 139 -24.23 -0.78 16.23
CA ASN A 139 -23.78 -0.33 14.91
C ASN A 139 -23.08 -1.42 14.11
N SER A 140 -23.06 -2.66 14.55
CA SER A 140 -22.37 -3.78 13.89
C SER A 140 -23.19 -4.47 12.79
N GLY A 141 -24.47 -4.11 12.64
CA GLY A 141 -25.38 -4.74 11.67
C GLY A 141 -25.59 -6.23 11.97
N SER A 142 -25.42 -7.08 10.96
CA SER A 142 -25.60 -8.55 11.10
C SER A 142 -24.30 -9.30 11.41
N ARG A 143 -23.25 -8.62 11.84
CA ARG A 143 -21.97 -9.29 12.17
C ARG A 143 -22.11 -10.18 13.40
N ARG A 144 -21.57 -11.41 13.30
CA ARG A 144 -21.57 -12.38 14.41
C ARG A 144 -20.34 -12.25 15.30
N ASN A 145 -19.22 -11.82 14.72
CA ASN A 145 -17.95 -11.66 15.42
C ASN A 145 -17.58 -10.18 15.45
N LEU A 146 -17.34 -9.65 16.63
CA LEU A 146 -16.91 -8.29 16.90
C LEU A 146 -15.57 -8.36 17.63
N GLU A 147 -14.73 -7.35 17.42
CA GLU A 147 -13.39 -7.26 18.01
C GLU A 147 -13.35 -6.09 18.97
N VAL A 148 -12.67 -6.28 20.09
CA VAL A 148 -12.38 -5.23 21.08
C VAL A 148 -10.94 -5.41 21.52
N ASP A 149 -10.12 -4.38 21.32
CA ASP A 149 -8.70 -4.32 21.65
C ASP A 149 -8.44 -3.26 22.74
#